data_18fd0ec77c7d87f6837785f88e56c965
#
_entry.id   18fd0ec77c7d87f6837785f88e56c965
#
_cell.length_a   1.000
_cell.length_b   1.000
_cell.length_c   1.000
_cell.angle_alpha   90.00
_cell.angle_beta   90.00
_cell.angle_gamma   90.00
#
_symmetry.space_group_name_H-M   'P 1'
#
loop_
_entity.id
_entity.type
_entity.pdbx_description
1 polymer ?
#
loop_
_entity_poly.entity_id
_entity_poly.type
_entity_poly.pdbx_seq_one_letter_code
_entity_poly.pdbx_strand_id
1 'polypeptide(L)'
;MQGLETLFKQAAQSDAELLRKTQGKEDLQLLNLACGACNEAMTLASVFGSNGRAPGDNRKVHFVGLDVRAREIAEAGTRFIADSDSEFTFINGDATRLDDYKELPGTFDVIFMRHQNVWDGKRTWEEIYHKALEKLSPSGRLVITSYFDREHLEAIDVIKNQGGELLVTKANKNSRKLPMLGRSVDRHLAILKREE
;
A
#
# COMPACT_ATOMS: atom_id res chain seq x y z
N MET A 1 -7.22 -1.58 -13.62
CA MET A 1 -7.52 -1.51 -12.17
C MET A 1 -8.32 -2.71 -11.65
N GLN A 2 -9.30 -3.28 -12.37
CA GLN A 2 -10.09 -4.45 -11.92
C GLN A 2 -9.24 -5.64 -11.41
N GLY A 3 -8.12 -5.94 -12.05
CA GLY A 3 -7.24 -7.04 -11.60
C GLY A 3 -6.58 -6.79 -10.24
N LEU A 4 -6.21 -5.54 -9.95
CA LEU A 4 -5.64 -5.14 -8.67
C LEU A 4 -6.69 -5.18 -7.55
N GLU A 5 -7.90 -4.69 -7.82
CA GLU A 5 -9.02 -4.74 -6.88
C GLU A 5 -9.34 -6.18 -6.46
N THR A 6 -9.46 -7.09 -7.44
CA THR A 6 -9.71 -8.51 -7.17
C THR A 6 -8.59 -9.14 -6.34
N LEU A 7 -7.32 -8.82 -6.67
CA LEU A 7 -6.16 -9.31 -5.96
C LEU A 7 -6.17 -8.85 -4.49
N PHE A 8 -6.46 -7.57 -4.24
CA PHE A 8 -6.56 -7.03 -2.88
C PHE A 8 -7.69 -7.66 -2.09
N LYS A 9 -8.89 -7.79 -2.67
CA LYS A 9 -10.03 -8.45 -2.00
C LYS A 9 -9.70 -9.87 -1.60
N GLN A 10 -9.09 -10.64 -2.48
CA GLN A 10 -8.66 -12.01 -2.18
C GLN A 10 -7.54 -12.07 -1.13
N ALA A 11 -6.63 -11.10 -1.13
CA ALA A 11 -5.55 -11.03 -0.16
C ALA A 11 -6.09 -10.66 1.23
N ALA A 12 -6.95 -9.65 1.31
CA ALA A 12 -7.59 -9.22 2.55
C ALA A 12 -8.41 -10.36 3.19
N GLN A 13 -9.13 -11.16 2.39
CA GLN A 13 -9.85 -12.35 2.87
C GLN A 13 -8.93 -13.43 3.46
N SER A 14 -7.63 -13.38 3.18
CA SER A 14 -6.65 -14.35 3.68
C SER A 14 -5.94 -13.90 4.95
N ASP A 15 -6.19 -12.67 5.41
CA ASP A 15 -5.71 -12.11 6.67
C ASP A 15 -6.91 -11.66 7.50
N ALA A 16 -7.24 -12.45 8.53
CA ALA A 16 -8.42 -12.22 9.36
C ALA A 16 -8.37 -10.86 10.08
N GLU A 17 -7.17 -10.40 10.48
CA GLU A 17 -7.01 -9.10 11.15
C GLU A 17 -7.21 -7.94 10.17
N LEU A 18 -6.63 -8.00 8.98
CA LEU A 18 -6.85 -7.02 7.94
C LEU A 18 -8.33 -6.96 7.54
N LEU A 19 -8.96 -8.12 7.40
CA LEU A 19 -10.39 -8.22 7.10
C LEU A 19 -11.23 -7.58 8.22
N ARG A 20 -10.92 -7.87 9.48
CA ARG A 20 -11.59 -7.28 10.64
C ARG A 20 -11.45 -5.74 10.66
N LYS A 21 -10.26 -5.21 10.38
CA LYS A 21 -10.03 -3.76 10.29
C LYS A 21 -10.82 -3.14 9.15
N THR A 22 -10.80 -3.75 7.97
CA THR A 22 -11.52 -3.21 6.80
C THR A 22 -13.04 -3.28 6.95
N GLN A 23 -13.56 -4.14 7.82
CA GLN A 23 -14.99 -4.26 8.17
C GLN A 23 -15.35 -3.52 9.46
N GLY A 24 -14.37 -2.98 10.18
CA GLY A 24 -14.57 -2.22 11.42
C GLY A 24 -15.33 -0.92 11.21
N LYS A 25 -15.65 -0.25 12.31
CA LYS A 25 -16.38 1.04 12.31
C LYS A 25 -15.45 2.25 12.50
N GLU A 26 -14.18 2.02 12.80
CA GLU A 26 -13.19 3.07 13.00
C GLU A 26 -12.68 3.60 11.65
N ASP A 27 -12.28 4.86 11.61
CA ASP A 27 -11.63 5.45 10.45
C ASP A 27 -10.35 4.69 10.10
N LEU A 28 -10.08 4.57 8.81
CA LEU A 28 -8.93 3.83 8.29
C LEU A 28 -7.84 4.79 7.81
N GLN A 29 -6.63 4.63 8.35
CA GLN A 29 -5.43 5.36 7.92
C GLN A 29 -4.68 4.54 6.87
N LEU A 30 -4.58 5.06 5.64
CA LEU A 30 -3.95 4.37 4.52
C LEU A 30 -2.82 5.24 3.93
N LEU A 31 -1.62 4.67 3.82
CA LEU A 31 -0.45 5.32 3.22
C LEU A 31 -0.02 4.57 1.96
N ASN A 32 0.18 5.29 0.86
CA ASN A 32 0.73 4.75 -0.38
C ASN A 32 2.11 5.39 -0.63
N LEU A 33 3.17 4.63 -0.46
CA LEU A 33 4.55 5.08 -0.58
C LEU A 33 5.11 4.84 -1.99
N ALA A 34 5.91 5.80 -2.47
CA ALA A 34 6.45 5.81 -3.83
C ALA A 34 5.34 5.62 -4.89
N CYS A 35 4.23 6.32 -4.67
CA CYS A 35 2.96 6.10 -5.36
C CYS A 35 2.91 6.66 -6.78
N GLY A 36 3.91 7.44 -7.20
CA GLY A 36 3.84 8.17 -8.45
C GLY A 36 2.62 9.07 -8.51
N ALA A 37 1.88 8.97 -9.59
CA ALA A 37 0.62 9.68 -9.75
C ALA A 37 -0.57 9.02 -9.00
N CYS A 38 -0.32 8.10 -8.07
CA CYS A 38 -1.33 7.45 -7.22
C CYS A 38 -2.55 6.90 -7.98
N ASN A 39 -2.33 6.28 -9.13
CA ASN A 39 -3.43 5.79 -9.99
C ASN A 39 -4.34 4.76 -9.31
N GLU A 40 -3.84 4.08 -8.28
CA GLU A 40 -4.55 3.07 -7.49
C GLU A 40 -5.31 3.63 -6.28
N ALA A 41 -5.21 4.94 -5.97
CA ALA A 41 -5.76 5.52 -4.75
C ALA A 41 -7.24 5.19 -4.52
N MET A 42 -8.10 5.38 -5.54
CA MET A 42 -9.53 5.04 -5.45
C MET A 42 -9.76 3.54 -5.24
N THR A 43 -8.93 2.69 -5.88
CA THR A 43 -9.05 1.24 -5.71
C THR A 43 -8.69 0.84 -4.27
N LEU A 44 -7.63 1.42 -3.72
CA LEU A 44 -7.20 1.16 -2.35
C LEU A 44 -8.25 1.66 -1.35
N ALA A 45 -8.71 2.90 -1.49
CA ALA A 45 -9.75 3.47 -0.63
C ALA A 45 -11.05 2.64 -0.69
N SER A 46 -11.47 2.23 -1.89
CA SER A 46 -12.66 1.37 -2.06
C SER A 46 -12.48 -0.01 -1.43
N VAL A 47 -11.38 -0.71 -1.70
CA VAL A 47 -11.18 -2.09 -1.21
C VAL A 47 -11.03 -2.12 0.31
N PHE A 48 -10.24 -1.23 0.87
CA PHE A 48 -9.98 -1.21 2.31
C PHE A 48 -11.00 -0.39 3.10
N GLY A 49 -11.68 0.56 2.46
CA GLY A 49 -12.64 1.43 3.10
C GLY A 49 -14.10 1.01 3.00
N SER A 50 -14.53 0.49 1.85
CA SER A 50 -15.97 0.22 1.60
C SER A 50 -16.39 -1.24 1.74
N ASN A 51 -15.45 -2.17 1.98
CA ASN A 51 -15.80 -3.58 2.13
C ASN A 51 -16.64 -3.83 3.40
N GLY A 52 -17.88 -4.22 3.21
CA GLY A 52 -18.77 -4.64 4.29
C GLY A 52 -19.42 -3.50 5.07
N ARG A 53 -19.45 -2.28 4.54
CA ARG A 53 -20.18 -1.17 5.18
C ARG A 53 -21.66 -1.48 5.32
N ALA A 54 -22.16 -1.35 6.54
CA ALA A 54 -23.60 -1.34 6.80
C ALA A 54 -24.21 0.03 6.40
N PRO A 55 -25.48 0.09 6.03
CA PRO A 55 -26.18 1.36 5.86
C PRO A 55 -26.04 2.23 7.12
N GLY A 56 -25.56 3.47 6.97
CA GLY A 56 -25.32 4.40 8.09
C GLY A 56 -23.92 4.32 8.72
N ASP A 57 -23.02 3.57 8.18
CA ASP A 57 -21.60 3.58 8.55
C ASP A 57 -20.94 4.87 8.02
N ASN A 58 -20.52 5.77 8.90
CA ASN A 58 -19.91 7.06 8.59
C ASN A 58 -18.37 7.01 8.66
N ARG A 59 -17.78 5.83 8.70
CA ARG A 59 -16.32 5.64 8.72
C ARG A 59 -15.66 6.29 7.52
N LYS A 60 -14.57 7.01 7.75
CA LYS A 60 -13.76 7.63 6.71
C LYS A 60 -12.51 6.82 6.38
N VAL A 61 -12.04 6.95 5.15
CA VAL A 61 -10.71 6.53 4.72
C VAL A 61 -9.84 7.78 4.57
N HIS A 62 -8.81 7.88 5.38
CA HIS A 62 -7.79 8.90 5.25
C HIS A 62 -6.65 8.33 4.42
N PHE A 63 -6.61 8.70 3.16
CA PHE A 63 -5.60 8.25 2.22
C PHE A 63 -4.49 9.28 2.09
N VAL A 64 -3.24 8.85 2.29
CA VAL A 64 -2.05 9.66 2.03
C VAL A 64 -1.23 9.01 0.92
N GLY A 65 -0.94 9.74 -0.15
CA GLY A 65 0.01 9.36 -1.19
C GLY A 65 1.31 10.16 -1.06
N LEU A 66 2.47 9.49 -1.07
CA LEU A 66 3.77 10.14 -0.97
C LEU A 66 4.71 9.66 -2.08
N ASP A 67 5.32 10.62 -2.79
CA ASP A 67 6.32 10.33 -3.82
C ASP A 67 7.29 11.53 -3.98
N VAL A 68 8.53 11.25 -4.36
CA VAL A 68 9.55 12.29 -4.62
C VAL A 68 9.29 13.07 -5.90
N ARG A 69 8.45 12.55 -6.81
CA ARG A 69 8.18 13.14 -8.13
C ARG A 69 7.09 14.20 -8.04
N ALA A 70 7.48 15.45 -7.85
CA ALA A 70 6.59 16.60 -7.65
C ALA A 70 5.49 16.71 -8.71
N ARG A 71 5.82 16.47 -10.00
CA ARG A 71 4.86 16.55 -11.10
C ARG A 71 3.73 15.51 -10.95
N GLU A 72 4.07 14.28 -10.60
CA GLU A 72 3.10 13.19 -10.46
C GLU A 72 2.21 13.38 -9.23
N ILE A 73 2.76 13.90 -8.15
CA ILE A 73 1.99 14.28 -6.96
C ILE A 73 1.04 15.44 -7.25
N ALA A 74 1.49 16.47 -7.97
CA ALA A 74 0.61 17.56 -8.39
C ALA A 74 -0.54 17.05 -9.29
N GLU A 75 -0.26 16.12 -10.21
CA GLU A 75 -1.28 15.47 -11.03
C GLU A 75 -2.28 14.69 -10.18
N ALA A 76 -1.83 13.93 -9.19
CA ALA A 76 -2.69 13.23 -8.25
C ALA A 76 -3.62 14.21 -7.53
N GLY A 77 -3.10 15.30 -6.99
CA GLY A 77 -3.86 16.33 -6.27
C GLY A 77 -4.98 16.99 -7.10
N THR A 78 -4.86 17.01 -8.44
CA THR A 78 -5.92 17.54 -9.30
C THR A 78 -7.02 16.54 -9.62
N ARG A 79 -6.74 15.24 -9.50
CA ARG A 79 -7.68 14.16 -9.86
C ARG A 79 -8.59 13.72 -8.73
N PHE A 80 -8.13 13.84 -7.49
CA PHE A 80 -8.85 13.31 -6.35
C PHE A 80 -9.46 14.47 -5.56
N ILE A 81 -10.78 14.49 -5.53
CA ILE A 81 -11.55 15.40 -4.71
C ILE A 81 -12.10 14.59 -3.53
N ALA A 82 -11.98 15.12 -2.32
CA ALA A 82 -12.56 14.49 -1.15
C ALA A 82 -14.08 14.30 -1.35
N ASP A 83 -14.56 13.13 -0.99
CA ASP A 83 -15.99 12.83 -0.90
C ASP A 83 -16.40 12.63 0.56
N SER A 84 -17.65 12.25 0.82
CA SER A 84 -18.15 12.02 2.18
C SER A 84 -17.41 10.89 2.90
N ASP A 85 -16.82 9.97 2.15
CA ASP A 85 -16.31 8.69 2.64
C ASP A 85 -14.78 8.59 2.60
N SER A 86 -14.09 9.50 1.88
CA SER A 86 -12.65 9.43 1.69
C SER A 86 -12.01 10.82 1.65
N GLU A 87 -10.91 10.97 2.37
CA GLU A 87 -10.05 12.15 2.33
C GLU A 87 -8.73 11.78 1.69
N PHE A 88 -8.27 12.56 0.70
CA PHE A 88 -7.03 12.31 -0.03
C PHE A 88 -6.04 13.43 0.21
N THR A 89 -4.86 13.07 0.68
CA THR A 89 -3.71 13.97 0.86
C THR A 89 -2.55 13.45 0.00
N PHE A 90 -1.88 14.36 -0.72
CA PHE A 90 -0.73 14.01 -1.55
C PHE A 90 0.47 14.86 -1.16
N ILE A 91 1.58 14.19 -0.82
CA ILE A 91 2.80 14.81 -0.30
C ILE A 91 3.94 14.57 -1.27
N ASN A 92 4.54 15.66 -1.77
CA ASN A 92 5.81 15.56 -2.47
C ASN A 92 6.92 15.40 -1.43
N GLY A 93 7.43 14.18 -1.27
CA GLY A 93 8.34 13.86 -0.20
C GLY A 93 9.16 12.59 -0.43
N ASP A 94 10.18 12.44 0.39
CA ASP A 94 11.08 11.29 0.42
C ASP A 94 10.59 10.27 1.47
N ALA A 95 10.28 9.06 1.03
CA ALA A 95 9.79 7.99 1.89
C ALA A 95 10.83 7.46 2.90
N THR A 96 12.11 7.76 2.74
CA THR A 96 13.14 7.46 3.74
C THR A 96 13.05 8.40 4.96
N ARG A 97 12.31 9.49 4.84
CA ARG A 97 12.22 10.59 5.82
C ARG A 97 10.80 10.78 6.37
N LEU A 98 10.03 9.71 6.55
CA LEU A 98 8.63 9.79 6.98
C LEU A 98 8.41 10.53 8.31
N ASP A 99 9.40 10.54 9.18
CA ASP A 99 9.34 11.22 10.47
C ASP A 99 9.42 12.76 10.37
N ASP A 100 9.89 13.28 9.23
CA ASP A 100 10.01 14.72 9.01
C ASP A 100 8.68 15.38 8.64
N TYR A 101 7.68 14.59 8.21
CA TYR A 101 6.38 15.10 7.76
C TYR A 101 5.39 15.12 8.92
N LYS A 102 5.25 16.30 9.55
CA LYS A 102 4.36 16.52 10.72
C LYS A 102 2.87 16.37 10.40
N GLU A 103 2.50 16.51 9.13
CA GLU A 103 1.15 16.32 8.62
C GLU A 103 0.73 14.85 8.53
N LEU A 104 1.68 13.90 8.62
CA LEU A 104 1.36 12.49 8.62
C LEU A 104 0.76 12.06 9.96
N PRO A 105 -0.24 11.17 9.95
CA PRO A 105 -0.66 10.43 11.13
C PRO A 105 0.52 9.70 11.79
N GLY A 106 0.46 9.49 13.10
CA GLY A 106 1.49 8.75 13.83
C GLY A 106 1.67 7.32 13.35
N THR A 107 0.55 6.67 12.97
CA THR A 107 0.54 5.29 12.47
C THR A 107 -0.51 5.11 11.38
N PHE A 108 -0.35 4.02 10.61
CA PHE A 108 -1.25 3.63 9.52
C PHE A 108 -1.73 2.19 9.69
N ASP A 109 -2.98 1.94 9.29
CA ASP A 109 -3.58 0.61 9.30
C ASP A 109 -3.17 -0.21 8.09
N VAL A 110 -2.97 0.47 6.95
CA VAL A 110 -2.46 -0.14 5.73
C VAL A 110 -1.41 0.77 5.12
N ILE A 111 -0.23 0.23 4.88
CA ILE A 111 0.80 0.88 4.05
C ILE A 111 0.94 0.07 2.77
N PHE A 112 0.84 0.73 1.63
CA PHE A 112 0.93 0.10 0.33
C PHE A 112 2.14 0.59 -0.45
N MET A 113 2.81 -0.33 -1.15
CA MET A 113 3.87 -0.02 -2.11
C MET A 113 3.69 -0.86 -3.36
N ARG A 114 3.78 -0.21 -4.51
CA ARG A 114 3.55 -0.86 -5.80
C ARG A 114 4.80 -0.86 -6.66
N HIS A 115 5.24 -2.07 -7.08
CA HIS A 115 6.31 -2.24 -8.05
C HIS A 115 7.65 -1.60 -7.63
N GLN A 116 8.17 -2.03 -6.50
CA GLN A 116 9.45 -1.55 -5.97
C GLN A 116 10.60 -2.11 -6.81
N ASN A 117 11.48 -1.22 -7.29
CA ASN A 117 12.70 -1.66 -7.98
C ASN A 117 13.85 -1.89 -6.99
N VAL A 118 13.75 -2.97 -6.21
CA VAL A 118 14.72 -3.29 -5.16
C VAL A 118 16.14 -3.49 -5.71
N TRP A 119 16.27 -3.91 -6.98
CA TRP A 119 17.58 -4.11 -7.60
C TRP A 119 18.35 -2.81 -7.85
N ASP A 120 17.62 -1.71 -8.03
CA ASP A 120 18.18 -0.40 -8.24
C ASP A 120 17.91 0.47 -7.01
N GLY A 121 18.92 0.61 -6.16
CA GLY A 121 18.78 1.37 -4.92
C GLY A 121 18.36 0.55 -3.70
N LYS A 122 18.86 -0.68 -3.57
CA LYS A 122 18.53 -1.59 -2.46
C LYS A 122 18.56 -0.90 -1.09
N ARG A 123 19.62 -0.12 -0.79
CA ARG A 123 19.75 0.59 0.49
C ARG A 123 18.59 1.58 0.74
N THR A 124 18.16 2.29 -0.30
CA THR A 124 17.02 3.21 -0.20
C THR A 124 15.73 2.45 0.10
N TRP A 125 15.52 1.30 -0.54
CA TRP A 125 14.35 0.46 -0.28
C TRP A 125 14.38 -0.18 1.11
N GLU A 126 15.55 -0.61 1.59
CA GLU A 126 15.74 -1.07 2.97
C GLU A 126 15.27 -0.01 3.97
N GLU A 127 15.68 1.24 3.77
CA GLU A 127 15.31 2.38 4.61
C GLU A 127 13.81 2.70 4.53
N ILE A 128 13.23 2.69 3.32
CA ILE A 128 11.78 2.89 3.12
C ILE A 128 10.98 1.78 3.83
N TYR A 129 11.37 0.51 3.68
CA TYR A 129 10.68 -0.60 4.34
C TYR A 129 10.78 -0.52 5.86
N HIS A 130 11.96 -0.17 6.38
CA HIS A 130 12.15 0.05 7.81
C HIS A 130 11.18 1.12 8.32
N LYS A 131 11.15 2.30 7.68
CA LYS A 131 10.24 3.39 8.02
C LYS A 131 8.77 3.00 7.88
N ALA A 132 8.42 2.26 6.85
CA ALA A 132 7.05 1.76 6.68
C ALA A 132 6.63 0.84 7.84
N LEU A 133 7.49 -0.10 8.25
CA LEU A 133 7.20 -0.99 9.38
C LEU A 133 7.06 -0.22 10.70
N GLU A 134 7.88 0.80 10.94
CA GLU A 134 7.77 1.67 12.13
C GLU A 134 6.45 2.43 12.17
N LYS A 135 5.90 2.83 11.00
CA LYS A 135 4.64 3.56 10.87
C LYS A 135 3.39 2.68 10.87
N LEU A 136 3.52 1.36 10.93
CA LEU A 136 2.35 0.49 11.07
C LEU A 136 1.72 0.63 12.46
N SER A 137 0.39 0.72 12.51
CA SER A 137 -0.36 0.53 13.75
C SER A 137 -0.15 -0.92 14.28
N PRO A 138 -0.42 -1.23 15.54
CA PRO A 138 -0.14 -2.57 16.10
C PRO A 138 -0.75 -3.72 15.29
N SER A 139 -1.92 -3.51 14.70
CA SER A 139 -2.55 -4.46 13.79
C SER A 139 -2.45 -4.06 12.31
N GLY A 140 -1.56 -3.11 11.99
CA GLY A 140 -1.35 -2.60 10.64
C GLY A 140 -0.71 -3.63 9.71
N ARG A 141 -0.86 -3.40 8.40
CA ARG A 141 -0.33 -4.27 7.35
C ARG A 141 0.44 -3.48 6.31
N LEU A 142 1.64 -3.98 6.00
CA LEU A 142 2.38 -3.57 4.82
C LEU A 142 1.97 -4.48 3.66
N VAL A 143 1.46 -3.88 2.60
CA VAL A 143 1.02 -4.60 1.39
C VAL A 143 1.90 -4.17 0.23
N ILE A 144 2.51 -5.12 -0.45
CA ILE A 144 3.36 -4.85 -1.61
C ILE A 144 2.87 -5.61 -2.84
N THR A 145 3.09 -5.05 -4.05
CA THR A 145 2.96 -5.77 -5.32
C THR A 145 4.24 -5.67 -6.13
N SER A 146 4.50 -6.66 -6.97
CA SER A 146 5.74 -6.79 -7.74
C SER A 146 5.46 -7.15 -9.20
N TYR A 147 6.38 -6.75 -10.11
CA TYR A 147 6.33 -7.11 -11.54
C TYR A 147 6.88 -8.51 -11.84
N PHE A 148 7.89 -8.96 -11.07
CA PHE A 148 8.66 -10.17 -11.35
C PHE A 148 8.68 -11.11 -10.15
N ASP A 149 8.87 -12.40 -10.40
CA ASP A 149 9.00 -13.42 -9.35
C ASP A 149 10.20 -13.11 -8.43
N ARG A 150 11.36 -12.80 -9.04
CA ARG A 150 12.59 -12.49 -8.30
C ARG A 150 12.46 -11.20 -7.47
N GLU A 151 11.91 -10.13 -8.06
CA GLU A 151 11.64 -8.88 -7.35
C GLU A 151 10.79 -9.12 -6.10
N HIS A 152 9.76 -9.95 -6.23
CA HIS A 152 8.87 -10.28 -5.13
C HIS A 152 9.58 -10.96 -3.97
N LEU A 153 10.38 -11.99 -4.27
CA LEU A 153 11.13 -12.72 -3.26
C LEU A 153 12.18 -11.83 -2.59
N GLU A 154 12.90 -11.04 -3.36
CA GLU A 154 13.91 -10.13 -2.85
C GLU A 154 13.31 -9.03 -1.97
N ALA A 155 12.17 -8.47 -2.35
CA ALA A 155 11.45 -7.49 -1.53
C ALA A 155 11.01 -8.09 -0.18
N ILE A 156 10.44 -9.30 -0.19
CA ILE A 156 10.05 -10.01 1.04
C ILE A 156 11.26 -10.25 1.94
N ASP A 157 12.38 -10.73 1.38
CA ASP A 157 13.60 -11.00 2.17
C ASP A 157 14.15 -9.71 2.78
N VAL A 158 14.17 -8.62 2.02
CA VAL A 158 14.61 -7.31 2.53
C VAL A 158 13.69 -6.83 3.66
N ILE A 159 12.37 -6.91 3.49
CA ILE A 159 11.40 -6.49 4.53
C ILE A 159 11.55 -7.35 5.79
N LYS A 160 11.73 -8.65 5.67
CA LYS A 160 11.98 -9.55 6.81
C LYS A 160 13.26 -9.17 7.57
N ASN A 161 14.31 -8.81 6.86
CA ASN A 161 15.56 -8.35 7.48
C ASN A 161 15.41 -6.99 8.21
N GLN A 162 14.35 -6.24 7.92
CA GLN A 162 13.99 -5.00 8.61
C GLN A 162 12.97 -5.20 9.74
N GLY A 163 12.66 -6.45 10.12
CA GLY A 163 11.71 -6.77 11.18
C GLY A 163 10.26 -6.94 10.70
N GLY A 164 10.09 -7.32 9.45
CA GLY A 164 8.77 -7.68 8.90
C GLY A 164 8.50 -9.18 8.98
N GLU A 165 7.29 -9.57 9.29
CA GLU A 165 6.79 -10.96 9.25
C GLU A 165 5.84 -11.14 8.06
N LEU A 166 6.13 -12.12 7.20
CA LEU A 166 5.27 -12.46 6.05
C LEU A 166 4.04 -13.24 6.52
N LEU A 167 2.86 -12.71 6.22
CA LEU A 167 1.57 -13.35 6.52
C LEU A 167 0.97 -14.04 5.30
N VAL A 168 0.98 -13.35 4.16
CA VAL A 168 0.32 -13.82 2.93
C VAL A 168 1.21 -13.51 1.73
N THR A 169 1.32 -14.45 0.80
CA THR A 169 1.81 -14.18 -0.55
C THR A 169 0.88 -14.83 -1.57
N LYS A 170 0.58 -14.11 -2.65
CA LYS A 170 -0.33 -14.54 -3.71
C LYS A 170 0.18 -14.17 -5.09
N ALA A 171 0.14 -15.15 -6.01
CA ALA A 171 0.29 -14.88 -7.43
C ALA A 171 -1.03 -14.37 -8.03
N ASN A 172 -0.96 -13.32 -8.82
CA ASN A 172 -2.10 -12.76 -9.53
C ASN A 172 -2.32 -13.50 -10.85
N LYS A 173 -3.29 -14.40 -10.87
CA LYS A 173 -3.65 -15.19 -12.08
C LYS A 173 -4.16 -14.29 -13.23
N ASN A 174 -4.66 -13.10 -12.91
CA ASN A 174 -5.21 -12.12 -13.87
C ASN A 174 -4.20 -11.01 -14.20
N SER A 175 -2.92 -11.20 -13.86
CA SER A 175 -1.86 -10.23 -14.12
C SER A 175 -1.67 -10.01 -15.62
N ARG A 176 -1.70 -8.74 -16.05
CA ARG A 176 -1.47 -8.37 -17.45
C ARG A 176 0.02 -8.43 -17.78
N LYS A 177 0.38 -9.29 -18.73
CA LYS A 177 1.75 -9.39 -19.24
C LYS A 177 2.19 -8.08 -19.89
N LEU A 178 3.47 -7.76 -19.73
CA LEU A 178 4.14 -6.62 -20.36
C LEU A 178 5.16 -7.13 -21.39
N PRO A 179 5.65 -6.28 -22.32
CA PRO A 179 6.58 -6.72 -23.39
C PRO A 179 7.88 -7.37 -22.90
N MET A 180 8.36 -6.95 -21.71
CA MET A 180 9.58 -7.56 -21.13
C MET A 180 9.28 -8.97 -20.60
N LEU A 181 10.15 -9.91 -20.91
CA LEU A 181 10.02 -11.31 -20.49
C LEU A 181 9.91 -11.42 -18.95
N GLY A 182 8.94 -12.20 -18.48
CA GLY A 182 8.68 -12.42 -17.06
C GLY A 182 8.03 -11.25 -16.34
N ARG A 183 7.80 -10.09 -16.98
CA ARG A 183 7.17 -8.91 -16.39
C ARG A 183 5.67 -8.92 -16.57
N SER A 184 4.94 -8.73 -15.48
CA SER A 184 3.49 -8.56 -15.50
C SER A 184 3.05 -7.56 -14.44
N VAL A 185 1.98 -6.82 -14.71
CA VAL A 185 1.44 -5.80 -13.78
C VAL A 185 0.85 -6.48 -12.56
N ASP A 186 1.33 -6.10 -11.35
CA ASP A 186 0.88 -6.68 -10.09
C ASP A 186 0.89 -8.22 -10.11
N ARG A 187 2.04 -8.78 -10.56
CA ARG A 187 2.22 -10.22 -10.75
C ARG A 187 2.07 -11.00 -9.44
N HIS A 188 2.56 -10.41 -8.36
CA HIS A 188 2.45 -10.95 -7.01
C HIS A 188 1.99 -9.87 -6.05
N LEU A 189 1.41 -10.32 -4.93
CA LEU A 189 1.09 -9.50 -3.78
C LEU A 189 1.61 -10.21 -2.53
N ALA A 190 2.18 -9.45 -1.59
CA ALA A 190 2.45 -9.92 -0.24
C ALA A 190 1.81 -9.00 0.80
N ILE A 191 1.41 -9.59 1.93
CA ILE A 191 0.98 -8.89 3.14
C ILE A 191 1.96 -9.27 4.24
N LEU A 192 2.50 -8.24 4.89
CA LEU A 192 3.43 -8.38 6.01
C LEU A 192 2.91 -7.55 7.19
N LYS A 193 3.34 -7.91 8.40
CA LYS A 193 3.19 -7.10 9.60
C LYS A 193 4.57 -6.76 10.18
N ARG A 194 4.62 -5.84 11.13
CA ARG A 194 5.81 -5.66 11.96
C ARG A 194 5.94 -6.85 12.91
N GLU A 195 7.12 -7.41 13.04
CA GLU A 195 7.47 -8.41 14.04
C GLU A 195 7.37 -7.78 15.44
N GLU A 196 6.82 -8.52 16.42
CA GLU A 196 6.63 -8.05 17.79
C GLU A 196 7.96 -8.09 18.60
#